data_239821cec1644e63149977bd0d64af43
#
_entry.id   239821cec1644e63149977bd0d64af43
#
_cell.length_a   1.000
_cell.length_b   1.000
_cell.length_c   1.000
_cell.angle_alpha   90.00
_cell.angle_beta   90.00
_cell.angle_gamma   90.00
#
_symmetry.space_group_name_H-M   'P 1'
#
loop_
_entity.id
_entity.type
_entity.pdbx_description
1 polymer ?
#
loop_
_entity_poly.entity_id
_entity_poly.type
_entity_poly.pdbx_seq_one_letter_code
_entity_poly.pdbx_strand_id
1 'polypeptide(L)'
;IKKLNQTVHSKDTRERDQAYNEYVKQVTPVHNTWKNLWRAFLVGGLICMLGQVFTSVYMSFGIEKESAAAWTTLSLIGLSVILTGFHVYQKIVKFGGAGALVPITGFANSVVSPAIEYKAEGHVFGIGCKIFTIAGPVILYGILASWVLGMVKYFWRYL
;
A
#
# COMPACT_ATOMS: atom_id res chain seq x y z
N ILE A 1 29.00 8.74 18.76
CA ILE A 1 28.83 7.30 19.00
C ILE A 1 29.22 6.92 20.44
N LYS A 2 30.40 7.35 20.99
CA LYS A 2 30.82 7.01 22.36
C LYS A 2 29.88 7.60 23.46
N LYS A 3 29.39 8.83 23.33
CA LYS A 3 28.42 9.45 24.26
C LYS A 3 27.05 8.73 24.24
N LEU A 4 26.62 8.27 23.09
CA LEU A 4 25.34 7.56 22.92
C LEU A 4 25.38 6.21 23.66
N ASN A 5 26.48 5.46 23.57
CA ASN A 5 26.62 4.19 24.28
C ASN A 5 26.62 4.35 25.81
N GLN A 6 27.09 5.46 26.35
CA GLN A 6 27.07 5.71 27.79
C GLN A 6 25.67 6.09 28.29
N THR A 7 24.90 6.87 27.53
CA THR A 7 23.52 7.26 27.90
C THR A 7 22.51 6.12 27.72
N VAL A 8 22.72 5.19 26.79
CA VAL A 8 21.86 4.00 26.63
C VAL A 8 21.94 3.07 27.86
N HIS A 9 23.05 3.10 28.59
CA HIS A 9 23.25 2.30 29.80
C HIS A 9 22.97 3.08 31.10
N SER A 10 22.49 4.33 31.04
CA SER A 10 22.06 5.06 32.22
C SER A 10 20.83 4.43 32.86
N LYS A 11 20.83 4.34 34.22
CA LYS A 11 19.67 3.83 34.97
C LYS A 11 18.47 4.78 34.95
N ASP A 12 18.66 6.04 34.51
CA ASP A 12 17.59 7.01 34.40
C ASP A 12 16.87 6.88 33.04
N THR A 13 15.63 6.45 33.10
CA THR A 13 14.77 6.22 31.92
C THR A 13 14.56 7.52 31.11
N ARG A 14 14.49 8.67 31.77
CA ARG A 14 14.24 9.96 31.11
C ARG A 14 15.44 10.43 30.27
N GLU A 15 16.65 10.31 30.81
CA GLU A 15 17.88 10.64 30.06
C GLU A 15 18.08 9.71 28.85
N ARG A 16 17.76 8.44 29.01
CA ARG A 16 17.83 7.44 27.93
C ARG A 16 16.83 7.78 26.83
N ASP A 17 15.59 8.11 27.17
CA ASP A 17 14.53 8.43 26.22
C ASP A 17 14.82 9.73 25.48
N GLN A 18 15.39 10.75 26.16
CA GLN A 18 15.84 11.99 25.53
C GLN A 18 16.99 11.75 24.54
N ALA A 19 17.99 10.99 24.94
CA ALA A 19 19.12 10.65 24.07
C ALA A 19 18.68 9.82 22.85
N TYR A 20 17.72 8.90 23.03
CA TYR A 20 17.12 8.13 21.96
C TYR A 20 16.34 9.03 20.99
N ASN A 21 15.52 9.94 21.49
CA ASN A 21 14.75 10.88 20.67
C ASN A 21 15.65 11.84 19.89
N GLU A 22 16.74 12.30 20.46
CA GLU A 22 17.74 13.12 19.75
C GLU A 22 18.42 12.32 18.63
N TYR A 23 18.80 11.09 18.92
CA TYR A 23 19.40 10.19 17.92
C TYR A 23 18.41 9.91 16.77
N VAL A 24 17.16 9.56 17.09
CA VAL A 24 16.11 9.34 16.09
C VAL A 24 15.90 10.56 15.19
N LYS A 25 15.87 11.76 15.77
CA LYS A 25 15.74 13.00 14.98
C LYS A 25 16.90 13.22 14.01
N GLN A 26 18.12 12.82 14.40
CA GLN A 26 19.31 12.97 13.54
C GLN A 26 19.36 11.93 12.41
N VAL A 27 18.88 10.70 12.67
CA VAL A 27 18.95 9.58 11.72
C VAL A 27 17.70 9.47 10.84
N THR A 28 16.56 10.00 11.31
CA THR A 28 15.31 9.94 10.54
C THR A 28 15.39 10.93 9.36
N PRO A 29 15.28 10.42 8.11
CA PRO A 29 15.33 11.29 6.94
C PRO A 29 14.14 12.25 6.94
N VAL A 30 14.42 13.57 6.89
CA VAL A 30 13.39 14.60 6.75
C VAL A 30 12.94 14.64 5.29
N HIS A 31 11.70 14.21 5.04
CA HIS A 31 11.12 14.22 3.71
C HIS A 31 10.43 15.55 3.41
N ASN A 32 10.70 16.12 2.23
CA ASN A 32 9.99 17.29 1.75
C ASN A 32 8.56 16.90 1.32
N THR A 33 7.56 17.32 2.11
CA THR A 33 6.15 16.98 1.92
C THR A 33 5.62 17.40 0.54
N TRP A 34 5.96 18.58 0.06
CA TRP A 34 5.53 19.09 -1.25
C TRP A 34 6.08 18.26 -2.40
N LYS A 35 7.36 17.88 -2.32
CA LYS A 35 7.98 17.05 -3.34
C LYS A 35 7.37 15.65 -3.37
N ASN A 36 7.06 15.08 -2.21
CA ASN A 36 6.43 13.77 -2.11
C ASN A 36 4.97 13.82 -2.58
N LEU A 37 4.24 14.88 -2.26
CA LEU A 37 2.86 15.09 -2.73
C LEU A 37 2.81 15.15 -4.27
N TRP A 38 3.71 15.91 -4.89
CA TRP A 38 3.80 16.03 -6.35
C TRP A 38 4.13 14.69 -7.01
N ARG A 39 5.08 13.94 -6.46
CA ARG A 39 5.42 12.61 -6.96
C ARG A 39 4.27 11.62 -6.83
N ALA A 40 3.56 11.64 -5.70
CA ALA A 40 2.39 10.82 -5.48
C ALA A 40 1.26 11.13 -6.47
N PHE A 41 1.03 12.43 -6.73
CA PHE A 41 0.05 12.87 -7.72
C PHE A 41 0.40 12.39 -9.13
N LEU A 42 1.66 12.53 -9.56
CA LEU A 42 2.11 12.08 -10.87
C LEU A 42 1.95 10.57 -11.05
N VAL A 43 2.43 9.78 -10.10
CA VAL A 43 2.39 8.32 -10.22
C VAL A 43 0.95 7.80 -10.11
N GLY A 44 0.17 8.30 -9.16
CA GLY A 44 -1.25 7.95 -9.03
C GLY A 44 -2.05 8.36 -10.27
N GLY A 45 -1.82 9.56 -10.79
CA GLY A 45 -2.44 10.05 -12.02
C GLY A 45 -2.11 9.18 -13.24
N LEU A 46 -0.85 8.74 -13.40
CA LEU A 46 -0.45 7.83 -14.47
C LEU A 46 -1.16 6.47 -14.36
N ILE A 47 -1.28 5.92 -13.15
CA ILE A 47 -2.02 4.66 -12.93
C ILE A 47 -3.51 4.83 -13.29
N CYS A 48 -4.12 5.95 -12.90
CA CYS A 48 -5.50 6.26 -13.26
C CYS A 48 -5.68 6.42 -14.77
N MET A 49 -4.76 7.09 -15.45
CA MET A 49 -4.77 7.21 -16.92
C MET A 49 -4.68 5.85 -17.60
N LEU A 50 -3.79 4.97 -17.15
CA LEU A 50 -3.70 3.60 -17.65
C LEU A 50 -5.01 2.83 -17.43
N GLY A 51 -5.62 2.97 -16.26
CA GLY A 51 -6.93 2.38 -15.97
C GLY A 51 -8.01 2.88 -16.92
N GLN A 52 -8.05 4.19 -17.21
CA GLN A 52 -9.02 4.76 -18.15
C GLN A 52 -8.79 4.26 -19.58
N VAL A 53 -7.53 4.12 -20.00
CA VAL A 53 -7.20 3.53 -21.32
C VAL A 53 -7.73 2.09 -21.42
N PHE A 54 -7.48 1.25 -20.43
CA PHE A 54 -8.01 -0.13 -20.41
C PHE A 54 -9.53 -0.15 -20.45
N THR A 55 -10.20 0.68 -19.65
CA THR A 55 -11.67 0.76 -19.67
C THR A 55 -12.19 1.17 -21.03
N SER A 56 -11.58 2.16 -21.68
CA SER A 56 -11.96 2.61 -23.02
C SER A 56 -11.77 1.52 -24.08
N VAL A 57 -10.67 0.76 -23.98
CA VAL A 57 -10.39 -0.36 -24.88
C VAL A 57 -11.44 -1.46 -24.69
N TYR A 58 -11.76 -1.86 -23.46
CA TYR A 58 -12.77 -2.88 -23.20
C TYR A 58 -14.17 -2.46 -23.66
N MET A 59 -14.53 -1.20 -23.46
CA MET A 59 -15.79 -0.64 -23.96
C MET A 59 -15.85 -0.61 -25.50
N SER A 60 -14.72 -0.39 -26.18
CA SER A 60 -14.67 -0.44 -27.65
C SER A 60 -14.89 -1.84 -28.23
N PHE A 61 -14.64 -2.88 -27.42
CA PHE A 61 -15.00 -4.27 -27.76
C PHE A 61 -16.48 -4.61 -27.47
N GLY A 62 -17.30 -3.62 -27.08
CA GLY A 62 -18.71 -3.82 -26.79
C GLY A 62 -19.02 -4.36 -25.39
N ILE A 63 -18.02 -4.35 -24.49
CA ILE A 63 -18.22 -4.79 -23.10
C ILE A 63 -18.97 -3.68 -22.34
N GLU A 64 -19.98 -4.06 -21.58
CA GLU A 64 -20.74 -3.15 -20.73
C GLU A 64 -19.82 -2.46 -19.69
N LYS A 65 -20.13 -1.21 -19.35
CA LYS A 65 -19.28 -0.35 -18.48
C LYS A 65 -18.91 -0.99 -17.16
N GLU A 66 -19.84 -1.70 -16.49
CA GLU A 66 -19.56 -2.36 -15.21
C GLU A 66 -18.57 -3.51 -15.38
N SER A 67 -18.79 -4.34 -16.41
CA SER A 67 -17.88 -5.44 -16.76
C SER A 67 -16.51 -4.93 -17.22
N ALA A 68 -16.47 -3.84 -18.00
CA ALA A 68 -15.23 -3.20 -18.42
C ALA A 68 -14.40 -2.69 -17.24
N ALA A 69 -15.06 -2.12 -16.22
CA ALA A 69 -14.39 -1.71 -14.99
C ALA A 69 -13.76 -2.89 -14.22
N ALA A 70 -14.48 -4.03 -14.14
CA ALA A 70 -13.95 -5.26 -13.53
C ALA A 70 -12.74 -5.80 -14.30
N TRP A 71 -12.81 -5.87 -15.62
CA TRP A 71 -11.68 -6.28 -16.46
C TRP A 71 -10.48 -5.34 -16.35
N THR A 72 -10.71 -4.05 -16.27
CA THR A 72 -9.66 -3.05 -16.04
C THR A 72 -8.95 -3.31 -14.72
N THR A 73 -9.71 -3.55 -13.66
CA THR A 73 -9.15 -3.86 -12.33
C THR A 73 -8.29 -5.10 -12.35
N LEU A 74 -8.78 -6.19 -12.98
CA LEU A 74 -8.01 -7.43 -13.14
C LEU A 74 -6.72 -7.22 -13.94
N SER A 75 -6.78 -6.44 -15.02
CA SER A 75 -5.60 -6.14 -15.84
C SER A 75 -4.55 -5.33 -15.09
N LEU A 76 -4.97 -4.33 -14.31
CA LEU A 76 -4.08 -3.55 -13.45
C LEU A 76 -3.45 -4.39 -12.35
N ILE A 77 -4.20 -5.29 -11.72
CA ILE A 77 -3.69 -6.26 -10.74
C ILE A 77 -2.66 -7.17 -11.42
N GLY A 78 -2.98 -7.77 -12.55
CA GLY A 78 -2.08 -8.64 -13.30
C GLY A 78 -0.77 -7.95 -13.68
N LEU A 79 -0.86 -6.72 -14.18
CA LEU A 79 0.31 -5.89 -14.50
C LEU A 79 1.17 -5.62 -13.25
N SER A 80 0.54 -5.29 -12.12
CA SER A 80 1.25 -5.06 -10.86
C SER A 80 1.94 -6.33 -10.37
N VAL A 81 1.29 -7.50 -10.45
CA VAL A 81 1.89 -8.79 -10.08
C VAL A 81 3.14 -9.07 -10.90
N ILE A 82 3.07 -8.88 -12.22
CA ILE A 82 4.21 -9.06 -13.12
C ILE A 82 5.35 -8.10 -12.77
N LEU A 83 5.05 -6.81 -12.61
CA LEU A 83 6.06 -5.80 -12.24
C LEU A 83 6.67 -6.06 -10.86
N THR A 84 5.91 -6.61 -9.93
CA THR A 84 6.39 -7.01 -8.59
C THR A 84 7.31 -8.21 -8.70
N GLY A 85 6.96 -9.22 -9.50
CA GLY A 85 7.81 -10.39 -9.78
C GLY A 85 9.17 -10.01 -10.35
N PHE A 86 9.22 -9.00 -11.19
CA PHE A 86 10.49 -8.45 -11.73
C PHE A 86 11.17 -7.42 -10.83
N HIS A 87 10.68 -7.17 -9.61
CA HIS A 87 11.20 -6.16 -8.67
C HIS A 87 11.19 -4.71 -9.20
N VAL A 88 10.42 -4.45 -10.27
CA VAL A 88 10.28 -3.12 -10.87
C VAL A 88 9.31 -2.26 -10.05
N TYR A 89 8.22 -2.86 -9.57
CA TYR A 89 7.19 -2.12 -8.84
C TYR A 89 7.72 -1.46 -7.56
N GLN A 90 8.67 -2.07 -6.88
CA GLN A 90 9.31 -1.49 -5.69
C GLN A 90 10.04 -0.15 -5.99
N LYS A 91 10.61 -0.01 -7.20
CA LYS A 91 11.24 1.25 -7.63
C LYS A 91 10.19 2.34 -7.83
N ILE A 92 9.04 1.97 -8.40
CA ILE A 92 7.89 2.88 -8.58
C ILE A 92 7.35 3.34 -7.24
N VAL A 93 7.20 2.43 -6.26
CA VAL A 93 6.78 2.75 -4.89
C VAL A 93 7.75 3.68 -4.19
N LYS A 94 9.05 3.44 -4.28
CA LYS A 94 10.09 4.32 -3.70
C LYS A 94 10.04 5.75 -4.26
N PHE A 95 9.68 5.90 -5.53
CA PHE A 95 9.56 7.20 -6.17
C PHE A 95 8.21 7.86 -5.89
N GLY A 96 7.11 7.13 -6.08
CA GLY A 96 5.74 7.63 -6.05
C GLY A 96 5.08 7.64 -4.67
N GLY A 97 5.66 6.92 -3.69
CA GLY A 97 5.10 6.85 -2.33
C GLY A 97 3.64 6.43 -2.31
N ALA A 98 2.80 7.24 -1.68
CA ALA A 98 1.37 6.98 -1.54
C ALA A 98 0.64 6.82 -2.90
N GLY A 99 1.08 7.53 -3.96
CA GLY A 99 0.48 7.45 -5.29
C GLY A 99 0.62 6.07 -5.95
N ALA A 100 1.64 5.28 -5.56
CA ALA A 100 1.80 3.90 -6.01
C ALA A 100 1.24 2.87 -5.01
N LEU A 101 1.13 3.22 -3.72
CA LEU A 101 0.67 2.29 -2.67
C LEU A 101 -0.85 2.25 -2.53
N VAL A 102 -1.53 3.39 -2.70
CA VAL A 102 -2.99 3.49 -2.47
C VAL A 102 -3.83 2.82 -3.57
N PRO A 103 -3.50 2.92 -4.87
CA PRO A 103 -4.26 2.25 -5.92
C PRO A 103 -4.28 0.72 -5.77
N ILE A 104 -5.21 0.05 -6.48
CA ILE A 104 -5.33 -1.42 -6.47
C ILE A 104 -4.03 -2.13 -6.86
N THR A 105 -3.21 -1.50 -7.68
CA THR A 105 -1.88 -1.99 -8.06
C THR A 105 -0.92 -2.05 -6.86
N GLY A 106 -1.01 -1.08 -5.95
CA GLY A 106 -0.25 -1.08 -4.69
C GLY A 106 -0.70 -2.19 -3.75
N PHE A 107 -2.00 -2.43 -3.64
CA PHE A 107 -2.54 -3.55 -2.88
C PHE A 107 -2.05 -4.88 -3.46
N ALA A 108 -2.13 -5.09 -4.77
CA ALA A 108 -1.62 -6.29 -5.43
C ALA A 108 -0.12 -6.50 -5.14
N ASN A 109 0.70 -5.44 -5.24
CA ASN A 109 2.12 -5.51 -4.89
C ASN A 109 2.34 -5.89 -3.42
N SER A 110 1.55 -5.34 -2.50
CA SER A 110 1.68 -5.60 -1.06
C SER A 110 1.32 -7.04 -0.67
N VAL A 111 0.49 -7.71 -1.46
CA VAL A 111 0.12 -9.12 -1.29
C VAL A 111 1.17 -10.05 -1.93
N VAL A 112 1.64 -9.70 -3.13
CA VAL A 112 2.57 -10.55 -3.91
C VAL A 112 3.99 -10.47 -3.36
N SER A 113 4.43 -9.32 -2.87
CA SER A 113 5.79 -9.14 -2.34
C SER A 113 6.12 -10.10 -1.21
N PRO A 114 5.30 -10.21 -0.14
CA PRO A 114 5.50 -11.23 0.89
C PRO A 114 5.39 -12.67 0.38
N ALA A 115 4.50 -12.93 -0.59
CA ALA A 115 4.39 -14.25 -1.18
C ALA A 115 5.69 -14.72 -1.85
N ILE A 116 6.41 -13.80 -2.50
CA ILE A 116 7.70 -14.09 -3.11
C ILE A 116 8.79 -14.25 -2.04
N GLU A 117 8.84 -13.32 -1.08
CA GLU A 117 9.87 -13.24 -0.05
C GLU A 117 9.85 -14.46 0.90
N TYR A 118 8.65 -14.86 1.34
CA TYR A 118 8.47 -15.95 2.30
C TYR A 118 8.21 -17.32 1.65
N LYS A 119 8.45 -17.47 0.36
CA LYS A 119 8.29 -18.74 -0.37
C LYS A 119 9.14 -19.87 0.25
N ALA A 120 10.33 -19.54 0.75
CA ALA A 120 11.23 -20.50 1.38
C ALA A 120 10.69 -21.09 2.71
N GLU A 121 9.76 -20.38 3.37
CA GLU A 121 9.13 -20.83 4.63
C GLU A 121 7.94 -21.80 4.40
N GLY A 122 7.64 -22.14 3.14
CA GLY A 122 6.58 -23.06 2.74
C GLY A 122 5.27 -22.38 2.34
N HIS A 123 4.34 -23.18 1.78
CA HIS A 123 3.12 -22.65 1.19
C HIS A 123 2.08 -22.16 2.22
N VAL A 124 1.96 -22.84 3.36
CA VAL A 124 0.92 -22.53 4.36
C VAL A 124 1.40 -21.46 5.33
N PHE A 125 2.50 -21.71 6.03
CA PHE A 125 3.03 -20.80 7.07
C PHE A 125 3.82 -19.64 6.50
N GLY A 126 4.48 -19.81 5.37
CA GLY A 126 5.17 -18.74 4.65
C GLY A 126 4.19 -17.94 3.81
N ILE A 127 3.90 -18.40 2.61
CA ILE A 127 3.11 -17.64 1.62
C ILE A 127 1.73 -17.30 2.15
N GLY A 128 0.95 -18.30 2.59
CA GLY A 128 -0.44 -18.13 3.01
C GLY A 128 -0.60 -17.15 4.16
N CYS A 129 0.10 -17.40 5.27
CA CYS A 129 0.04 -16.52 6.44
C CYS A 129 0.47 -15.08 6.12
N LYS A 130 1.53 -14.90 5.33
CA LYS A 130 2.07 -13.58 5.04
C LYS A 130 1.19 -12.76 4.08
N ILE A 131 0.54 -13.40 3.11
CA ILE A 131 -0.48 -12.76 2.27
C ILE A 131 -1.61 -12.20 3.15
N PHE A 132 -2.15 -13.01 4.04
CA PHE A 132 -3.25 -12.61 4.91
C PHE A 132 -2.86 -11.59 5.99
N THR A 133 -1.60 -11.46 6.35
CA THR A 133 -1.13 -10.41 7.26
C THR A 133 -1.46 -9.01 6.73
N ILE A 134 -1.44 -8.82 5.41
CA ILE A 134 -1.75 -7.54 4.76
C ILE A 134 -3.19 -7.53 4.25
N ALA A 135 -3.59 -8.58 3.53
CA ALA A 135 -4.93 -8.66 2.94
C ALA A 135 -6.04 -8.75 4.01
N GLY A 136 -5.78 -9.44 5.13
CA GLY A 136 -6.76 -9.65 6.20
C GLY A 136 -7.32 -8.35 6.77
N PRO A 137 -6.49 -7.45 7.31
CA PRO A 137 -6.94 -6.16 7.83
C PRO A 137 -7.66 -5.30 6.79
N VAL A 138 -7.19 -5.26 5.54
CA VAL A 138 -7.83 -4.47 4.48
C VAL A 138 -9.24 -4.97 4.18
N ILE A 139 -9.42 -6.29 4.06
CA ILE A 139 -10.73 -6.91 3.83
C ILE A 139 -11.64 -6.67 5.04
N LEU A 140 -11.15 -6.91 6.27
CA LEU A 140 -11.92 -6.75 7.49
C LEU A 140 -12.43 -5.32 7.66
N TYR A 141 -11.54 -4.34 7.59
CA TYR A 141 -11.93 -2.93 7.72
C TYR A 141 -12.80 -2.45 6.57
N GLY A 142 -12.58 -2.95 5.34
CA GLY A 142 -13.42 -2.67 4.18
C GLY A 142 -14.87 -3.15 4.38
N ILE A 143 -15.04 -4.39 4.87
CA ILE A 143 -16.36 -4.95 5.17
C ILE A 143 -17.03 -4.18 6.31
N LEU A 144 -16.32 -3.91 7.41
CA LEU A 144 -16.86 -3.17 8.56
C LEU A 144 -17.29 -1.75 8.15
N ALA A 145 -16.46 -1.03 7.43
CA ALA A 145 -16.79 0.33 6.95
C ALA A 145 -18.00 0.30 6.02
N SER A 146 -18.06 -0.64 5.09
CA SER A 146 -19.20 -0.79 4.17
C SER A 146 -20.49 -1.13 4.90
N TRP A 147 -20.42 -1.99 5.92
CA TRP A 147 -21.57 -2.36 6.76
C TRP A 147 -22.09 -1.15 7.54
N VAL A 148 -21.21 -0.39 8.21
CA VAL A 148 -21.58 0.83 8.95
C VAL A 148 -22.23 1.86 8.02
N LEU A 149 -21.63 2.13 6.86
CA LEU A 149 -22.19 3.08 5.88
C LEU A 149 -23.52 2.59 5.31
N GLY A 150 -23.68 1.28 5.09
CA GLY A 150 -24.92 0.67 4.67
C GLY A 150 -26.03 0.85 5.70
N MET A 151 -25.72 0.66 7.00
CA MET A 151 -26.64 0.92 8.11
C MET A 151 -27.07 2.39 8.19
N VAL A 152 -26.09 3.31 8.12
CA VAL A 152 -26.39 4.76 8.14
C VAL A 152 -27.30 5.14 6.97
N LYS A 153 -27.01 4.65 5.75
CA LYS A 153 -27.84 4.92 4.58
C LYS A 153 -29.24 4.31 4.71
N TYR A 154 -29.35 3.12 5.29
CA TYR A 154 -30.63 2.46 5.54
C TYR A 154 -31.50 3.32 6.48
N PHE A 155 -30.98 3.71 7.64
CA PHE A 155 -31.73 4.56 8.59
C PHE A 155 -32.08 5.93 7.99
N TRP A 156 -31.16 6.55 7.25
CA TRP A 156 -31.43 7.84 6.59
C TRP A 156 -32.53 7.78 5.56
N ARG A 157 -32.76 6.63 4.95
CA ARG A 157 -33.82 6.44 3.93
C ARG A 157 -35.20 6.23 4.54
N TYR A 158 -35.26 5.75 5.79
CA TYR A 158 -36.50 5.41 6.47
C TYR A 158 -36.88 6.42 7.56
N LEU A 159 -36.08 7.42 7.87
CA LEU A 159 -36.37 8.60 8.68
C LEU A 159 -36.76 9.76 7.78
#